data_6e01843ccfebb80a5a36d85256653682
#
_entry.id   6e01843ccfebb80a5a36d85256653682
#
_cell.length_a   1.000
_cell.length_b   1.000
_cell.length_c   1.000
_cell.angle_alpha   90.00
_cell.angle_beta   90.00
_cell.angle_gamma   90.00
#
_symmetry.space_group_name_H-M   'P 1'
#
loop_
_entity.id
_entity.type
_entity.pdbx_description
1 polymer ?
#
loop_
_entity_poly.entity_id
_entity_poly.type
_entity_poly.pdbx_seq_one_letter_code
_entity_poly.pdbx_strand_id
1 'polypeptide(L)'
;TGALVSTVMLNENILFSFKKVQFFDFHNLPYYILLGVLSGFVSINYARTFRKIEHYFAKLKFNYINKALFGAGILGILIFFFPSLFGEGYESIKLLADNQSGKLVQNTVFERFQDSSWILLIFVSLTMLIKVYATSLTLGAGGNGGTFAPSLFVGSYLGFSVATFFNLIGFTKLPVGNFTLVGMAGILSGLFHAP
;
A
#
# COMPACT_ATOMS: atom_id res chain seq x y z
N THR A 1 -26.11 3.83 3.36
CA THR A 1 -26.53 4.82 4.38
C THR A 1 -25.34 5.60 4.93
N GLY A 2 -24.24 4.97 5.38
CA GLY A 2 -23.06 5.67 5.92
C GLY A 2 -22.41 6.63 4.92
N ALA A 3 -22.25 6.23 3.65
CA ALA A 3 -21.69 7.09 2.60
C ALA A 3 -22.55 8.34 2.34
N LEU A 4 -23.89 8.20 2.37
CA LEU A 4 -24.80 9.36 2.24
C LEU A 4 -24.67 10.33 3.41
N VAL A 5 -24.58 9.83 4.64
CA VAL A 5 -24.39 10.65 5.83
C VAL A 5 -23.04 11.38 5.77
N SER A 6 -21.96 10.70 5.40
CA SER A 6 -20.64 11.30 5.24
C SER A 6 -20.64 12.40 4.17
N THR A 7 -21.24 12.15 3.00
CA THR A 7 -21.30 13.15 1.92
C THR A 7 -22.15 14.37 2.31
N VAL A 8 -23.27 14.17 3.01
CA VAL A 8 -24.19 15.26 3.36
C VAL A 8 -23.69 16.07 4.57
N MET A 9 -23.11 15.39 5.58
CA MET A 9 -22.71 16.06 6.83
C MET A 9 -21.27 16.58 6.80
N LEU A 10 -20.34 15.87 6.15
CA LEU A 10 -18.93 16.22 6.15
C LEU A 10 -18.47 16.88 4.84
N ASN A 11 -19.35 16.93 3.83
CA ASN A 11 -19.01 17.42 2.49
C ASN A 11 -17.74 16.76 1.90
N GLU A 12 -17.44 15.55 2.37
CA GLU A 12 -16.30 14.76 1.92
C GLU A 12 -16.69 13.86 0.76
N ASN A 13 -15.84 13.81 -0.24
CA ASN A 13 -15.99 12.88 -1.35
C ASN A 13 -15.79 11.44 -0.87
N ILE A 14 -16.46 10.49 -1.54
CA ILE A 14 -16.29 9.05 -1.33
C ILE A 14 -14.79 8.72 -1.34
N LEU A 15 -14.30 8.01 -0.30
CA LEU A 15 -12.89 7.66 -0.08
C LEU A 15 -12.20 7.09 -1.32
N PHE A 16 -12.94 6.39 -2.18
CA PHE A 16 -12.44 5.74 -3.39
C PHE A 16 -13.12 6.25 -4.67
N SER A 17 -13.27 7.57 -4.87
CA SER A 17 -13.66 8.12 -6.17
C SER A 17 -12.42 8.17 -7.10
N PHE A 18 -12.23 7.14 -7.91
CA PHE A 18 -11.15 7.09 -8.89
C PHE A 18 -11.57 7.77 -10.20
N LYS A 19 -10.82 8.78 -10.61
CA LYS A 19 -11.14 9.59 -11.81
C LYS A 19 -10.71 8.94 -13.13
N LYS A 20 -9.79 7.96 -13.11
CA LYS A 20 -9.11 7.42 -14.29
C LYS A 20 -9.24 5.89 -14.46
N VAL A 21 -10.36 5.32 -14.06
CA VAL A 21 -10.64 3.91 -14.36
C VAL A 21 -11.07 3.78 -15.81
N GLN A 22 -10.38 2.94 -16.57
CA GLN A 22 -10.66 2.68 -17.98
C GLN A 22 -11.54 1.43 -18.13
N PHE A 23 -12.22 1.29 -19.28
CA PHE A 23 -12.93 0.07 -19.63
C PHE A 23 -11.96 -1.12 -19.68
N PHE A 24 -12.46 -2.31 -19.35
CA PHE A 24 -11.67 -3.54 -19.38
C PHE A 24 -11.26 -3.88 -20.82
N ASP A 25 -9.95 -4.12 -21.01
CA ASP A 25 -9.40 -4.58 -22.28
C ASP A 25 -8.84 -6.00 -22.12
N PHE A 26 -9.34 -6.94 -22.95
CA PHE A 26 -8.92 -8.34 -22.94
C PHE A 26 -7.44 -8.53 -23.27
N HIS A 27 -6.80 -7.61 -24.00
CA HIS A 27 -5.37 -7.67 -24.29
C HIS A 27 -4.52 -7.58 -23.02
N ASN A 28 -5.04 -6.96 -21.97
CA ASN A 28 -4.36 -6.82 -20.67
C ASN A 28 -4.54 -8.03 -19.75
N LEU A 29 -5.33 -9.05 -20.16
CA LEU A 29 -5.65 -10.22 -19.33
C LEU A 29 -4.42 -10.97 -18.82
N PRO A 30 -3.36 -11.25 -19.63
CA PRO A 30 -2.17 -11.93 -19.13
C PRO A 30 -1.48 -11.19 -17.98
N TYR A 31 -1.49 -9.86 -18.03
CA TYR A 31 -0.88 -9.01 -17.00
C TYR A 31 -1.73 -8.99 -15.71
N TYR A 32 -3.06 -9.09 -15.82
CA TYR A 32 -3.94 -9.26 -14.65
C TYR A 32 -3.73 -10.61 -13.97
N ILE A 33 -3.56 -11.69 -14.76
CA ILE A 33 -3.21 -13.01 -14.21
C ILE A 33 -1.87 -12.97 -13.49
N LEU A 34 -0.85 -12.35 -14.09
CA LEU A 34 0.45 -12.15 -13.46
C LEU A 34 0.31 -11.37 -12.14
N LEU A 35 -0.46 -10.27 -12.14
CA LEU A 35 -0.72 -9.49 -10.94
C LEU A 35 -1.41 -10.32 -9.86
N GLY A 36 -2.36 -11.19 -10.22
CA GLY A 36 -3.02 -12.11 -9.30
C GLY A 36 -2.04 -13.08 -8.64
N VAL A 37 -1.14 -13.69 -9.42
CA VAL A 37 -0.08 -14.56 -8.90
C VAL A 37 0.86 -13.80 -7.95
N LEU A 38 1.32 -12.62 -8.35
CA LEU A 38 2.17 -11.75 -7.52
C LEU A 38 1.47 -11.34 -6.23
N SER A 39 0.16 -11.01 -6.29
CA SER A 39 -0.64 -10.70 -5.11
C SER A 39 -0.70 -11.87 -4.13
N GLY A 40 -0.82 -13.11 -4.62
CA GLY A 40 -0.73 -14.31 -3.79
C GLY A 40 0.60 -14.42 -3.05
N PHE A 41 1.72 -14.25 -3.76
CA PHE A 41 3.06 -14.28 -3.13
C PHE A 41 3.24 -13.16 -2.10
N VAL A 42 2.83 -11.95 -2.42
CA VAL A 42 2.94 -10.80 -1.50
C VAL A 42 2.04 -11.01 -0.28
N SER A 43 0.84 -11.56 -0.44
CA SER A 43 -0.07 -11.89 0.67
C SER A 43 0.53 -12.92 1.63
N ILE A 44 1.15 -13.97 1.09
CA ILE A 44 1.85 -14.98 1.92
C ILE A 44 3.00 -14.33 2.68
N ASN A 45 3.79 -13.50 2.02
CA ASN A 45 4.90 -12.78 2.65
C ASN A 45 4.37 -11.83 3.74
N TYR A 46 3.31 -11.07 3.45
CA TYR A 46 2.64 -10.20 4.42
C TYR A 46 2.24 -10.98 5.68
N ALA A 47 1.48 -12.06 5.52
CA ALA A 47 1.00 -12.87 6.63
C ALA A 47 2.13 -13.50 7.45
N ARG A 48 3.21 -13.96 6.79
CA ARG A 48 4.38 -14.52 7.47
C ARG A 48 5.14 -13.47 8.25
N THR A 49 5.40 -12.32 7.64
CA THR A 49 6.13 -11.20 8.26
C THR A 49 5.35 -10.67 9.46
N PHE A 50 4.04 -10.49 9.31
CA PHE A 50 3.15 -10.04 10.37
C PHE A 50 3.24 -10.96 11.60
N ARG A 51 3.00 -12.26 11.42
CA ARG A 51 3.07 -13.25 12.51
C ARG A 51 4.46 -13.33 13.14
N LYS A 52 5.53 -13.22 12.35
CA LYS A 52 6.90 -13.25 12.85
C LYS A 52 7.20 -12.07 13.77
N ILE A 53 6.79 -10.87 13.39
CA ILE A 53 7.02 -9.64 14.18
C ILE A 53 6.15 -9.67 15.43
N GLU A 54 4.88 -10.02 15.31
CA GLU A 54 3.96 -10.16 16.46
C GLU A 54 4.54 -11.14 17.49
N HIS A 55 4.99 -12.32 17.04
CA HIS A 55 5.61 -13.32 17.91
C HIS A 55 6.91 -12.81 18.55
N TYR A 56 7.72 -12.03 17.82
CA TYR A 56 8.92 -11.40 18.37
C TYR A 56 8.56 -10.44 19.52
N PHE A 57 7.59 -9.55 19.32
CA PHE A 57 7.12 -8.64 20.36
C PHE A 57 6.48 -9.36 21.55
N ALA A 58 5.76 -10.47 21.32
CA ALA A 58 5.21 -11.29 22.39
C ALA A 58 6.30 -11.87 23.32
N LYS A 59 7.46 -12.25 22.75
CA LYS A 59 8.60 -12.80 23.51
C LYS A 59 9.43 -11.75 24.26
N LEU A 60 9.34 -10.48 23.90
CA LEU A 60 10.07 -9.42 24.59
C LEU A 60 9.57 -9.32 26.05
N LYS A 61 10.49 -9.44 26.99
CA LYS A 61 10.21 -9.30 28.44
C LYS A 61 10.17 -7.82 28.88
N PHE A 62 9.76 -6.92 27.98
CA PHE A 62 9.62 -5.50 28.29
C PHE A 62 8.26 -5.20 28.89
N ASN A 63 8.18 -4.18 29.74
CA ASN A 63 6.91 -3.61 30.16
C ASN A 63 6.17 -3.07 28.94
N TYR A 64 4.84 -2.98 29.03
CA TYR A 64 3.97 -2.47 27.96
C TYR A 64 4.46 -1.13 27.38
N ILE A 65 4.82 -0.17 28.24
CA ILE A 65 5.31 1.16 27.85
C ILE A 65 6.61 1.04 27.05
N ASN A 66 7.55 0.21 27.48
CA ASN A 66 8.84 0.03 26.81
C ASN A 66 8.67 -0.63 25.42
N LYS A 67 7.73 -1.59 25.29
CA LYS A 67 7.37 -2.18 23.99
C LYS A 67 6.82 -1.11 23.04
N ALA A 68 5.89 -0.29 23.54
CA ALA A 68 5.29 0.80 22.76
C ALA A 68 6.35 1.83 22.32
N LEU A 69 7.22 2.27 23.22
CA LEU A 69 8.30 3.22 22.91
C LEU A 69 9.30 2.65 21.89
N PHE A 70 9.66 1.37 22.02
CA PHE A 70 10.56 0.71 21.09
C PHE A 70 9.93 0.60 19.68
N GLY A 71 8.67 0.16 19.60
CA GLY A 71 7.95 0.10 18.34
C GLY A 71 7.73 1.47 17.71
N ALA A 72 7.33 2.47 18.51
CA ALA A 72 7.13 3.84 18.06
C ALA A 72 8.43 4.49 17.56
N GLY A 73 9.57 4.24 18.22
CA GLY A 73 10.88 4.74 17.80
C GLY A 73 11.27 4.23 16.41
N ILE A 74 11.14 2.92 16.16
CA ILE A 74 11.43 2.34 14.84
C ILE A 74 10.45 2.89 13.81
N LEU A 75 9.15 2.93 14.14
CA LEU A 75 8.11 3.44 13.24
C LEU A 75 8.36 4.92 12.89
N GLY A 76 8.76 5.75 13.86
CA GLY A 76 9.09 7.16 13.63
C GLY A 76 10.23 7.34 12.62
N ILE A 77 11.28 6.52 12.71
CA ILE A 77 12.39 6.52 11.73
C ILE A 77 11.87 6.12 10.34
N LEU A 78 11.05 5.08 10.24
CA LEU A 78 10.48 4.65 8.97
C LEU A 78 9.60 5.73 8.34
N ILE A 79 8.76 6.41 9.12
CA ILE A 79 7.89 7.49 8.66
C ILE A 79 8.70 8.71 8.22
N PHE A 80 9.82 9.01 8.89
CA PHE A 80 10.70 10.11 8.50
C PHE A 80 11.23 9.94 7.07
N PHE A 81 11.63 8.72 6.69
CA PHE A 81 12.09 8.44 5.33
C PHE A 81 10.94 8.21 4.34
N PHE A 82 9.83 7.66 4.79
CA PHE A 82 8.66 7.31 3.98
C PHE A 82 7.38 7.88 4.59
N PRO A 83 7.09 9.18 4.41
CA PRO A 83 5.92 9.83 5.02
C PRO A 83 4.59 9.20 4.65
N SER A 84 4.49 8.55 3.48
CA SER A 84 3.29 7.80 3.04
C SER A 84 2.96 6.58 3.92
N LEU A 85 3.88 6.18 4.83
CA LEU A 85 3.60 5.14 5.83
C LEU A 85 2.71 5.64 6.96
N PHE A 86 2.63 6.95 7.16
CA PHE A 86 1.80 7.54 8.21
C PHE A 86 0.32 7.31 7.93
N GLY A 87 -0.42 6.94 8.96
CA GLY A 87 -1.85 6.69 8.88
C GLY A 87 -2.24 5.50 8.00
N GLU A 88 -3.47 5.52 7.51
CA GLU A 88 -4.05 4.43 6.70
C GLU A 88 -3.56 4.44 5.25
N GLY A 89 -3.14 5.61 4.74
CA GLY A 89 -2.56 5.75 3.41
C GLY A 89 -3.58 5.88 2.27
N TYR A 90 -4.85 6.18 2.56
CA TYR A 90 -5.89 6.32 1.51
C TYR A 90 -5.57 7.43 0.50
N GLU A 91 -4.98 8.53 0.95
CA GLU A 91 -4.57 9.61 0.06
C GLU A 91 -3.52 9.14 -0.94
N SER A 92 -2.51 8.40 -0.48
CA SER A 92 -1.48 7.85 -1.35
C SER A 92 -2.02 6.81 -2.33
N ILE A 93 -2.99 5.98 -1.91
CA ILE A 93 -3.70 5.06 -2.81
C ILE A 93 -4.38 5.83 -3.95
N LYS A 94 -5.07 6.92 -3.61
CA LYS A 94 -5.76 7.77 -4.60
C LYS A 94 -4.77 8.42 -5.58
N LEU A 95 -3.66 8.94 -5.06
CA LEU A 95 -2.60 9.51 -5.91
C LEU A 95 -2.03 8.49 -6.91
N LEU A 96 -1.84 7.24 -6.48
CA LEU A 96 -1.37 6.16 -7.36
C LEU A 96 -2.41 5.79 -8.42
N ALA A 97 -3.67 5.63 -8.03
CA ALA A 97 -4.76 5.29 -8.95
C ALA A 97 -5.02 6.40 -9.98
N ASP A 98 -4.88 7.66 -9.60
CA ASP A 98 -4.99 8.82 -10.48
C ASP A 98 -3.70 9.10 -11.30
N ASN A 99 -2.69 8.21 -11.19
CA ASN A 99 -1.38 8.35 -11.85
C ASN A 99 -0.65 9.67 -11.50
N GLN A 100 -0.77 10.10 -10.24
CA GLN A 100 -0.11 11.29 -9.70
C GLN A 100 0.99 10.93 -8.70
N SER A 101 1.69 9.84 -8.98
CA SER A 101 2.71 9.24 -8.10
C SER A 101 3.88 10.18 -7.76
N GLY A 102 4.19 11.15 -8.60
CA GLY A 102 5.20 12.18 -8.31
C GLY A 102 4.91 12.98 -7.03
N LYS A 103 3.63 13.15 -6.68
CA LYS A 103 3.24 13.85 -5.44
C LYS A 103 3.59 13.07 -4.16
N LEU A 104 3.79 11.75 -4.24
CA LEU A 104 4.17 10.94 -3.08
C LEU A 104 5.59 11.22 -2.59
N VAL A 105 6.43 11.75 -3.45
CA VAL A 105 7.84 12.05 -3.17
C VAL A 105 8.04 13.51 -2.76
N GLN A 106 7.04 14.38 -2.94
CA GLN A 106 7.08 15.77 -2.51
C GLN A 106 7.26 15.86 -0.99
N ASN A 107 8.08 16.81 -0.56
CA ASN A 107 8.47 16.99 0.85
C ASN A 107 9.16 15.78 1.49
N THR A 108 9.75 14.89 0.69
CA THR A 108 10.57 13.77 1.16
C THR A 108 12.03 13.97 0.79
N VAL A 109 12.92 13.17 1.39
CA VAL A 109 14.34 13.13 1.03
C VAL A 109 14.54 12.76 -0.45
N PHE A 110 13.54 12.15 -1.07
CA PHE A 110 13.57 11.68 -2.45
C PHE A 110 12.96 12.68 -3.46
N GLU A 111 12.53 13.87 -3.03
CA GLU A 111 11.91 14.88 -3.90
C GLU A 111 12.77 15.25 -5.10
N ARG A 112 14.10 15.29 -4.90
CA ARG A 112 15.07 15.57 -5.98
C ARG A 112 15.00 14.59 -7.15
N PHE A 113 14.42 13.42 -6.96
CA PHE A 113 14.34 12.34 -7.96
C PHE A 113 12.93 12.15 -8.53
N GLN A 114 12.01 13.08 -8.29
CA GLN A 114 10.60 12.97 -8.70
C GLN A 114 10.42 12.82 -10.22
N ASP A 115 11.37 13.32 -11.03
CA ASP A 115 11.29 13.28 -12.50
C ASP A 115 11.73 11.93 -13.08
N SER A 116 12.39 11.08 -12.29
CA SER A 116 12.83 9.77 -12.73
C SER A 116 11.77 8.70 -12.44
N SER A 117 11.07 8.25 -13.48
CA SER A 117 10.04 7.21 -13.35
C SER A 117 10.56 5.90 -12.78
N TRP A 118 11.82 5.54 -13.02
CA TRP A 118 12.46 4.34 -12.45
C TRP A 118 12.70 4.48 -10.95
N ILE A 119 13.18 5.64 -10.50
CA ILE A 119 13.42 5.88 -9.06
C ILE A 119 12.09 5.90 -8.32
N LEU A 120 11.07 6.51 -8.91
CA LEU A 120 9.73 6.51 -8.37
C LEU A 120 9.15 5.10 -8.24
N LEU A 121 9.36 4.24 -9.24
CA LEU A 121 8.95 2.84 -9.19
C LEU A 121 9.64 2.09 -8.03
N ILE A 122 10.96 2.28 -7.88
CA ILE A 122 11.72 1.69 -6.78
C ILE A 122 11.21 2.20 -5.42
N PHE A 123 10.98 3.51 -5.29
CA PHE A 123 10.46 4.11 -4.06
C PHE A 123 9.09 3.54 -3.67
N VAL A 124 8.16 3.44 -4.63
CA VAL A 124 6.83 2.87 -4.40
C VAL A 124 6.93 1.38 -4.01
N SER A 125 7.74 0.59 -4.73
CA SER A 125 7.94 -0.83 -4.43
C SER A 125 8.56 -1.04 -3.05
N LEU A 126 9.52 -0.21 -2.66
CA LEU A 126 10.15 -0.25 -1.34
C LEU A 126 9.17 0.14 -0.24
N THR A 127 8.40 1.22 -0.45
CA THR A 127 7.36 1.68 0.49
C THR A 127 6.32 0.59 0.73
N MET A 128 5.91 -0.14 -0.31
CA MET A 128 5.02 -1.30 -0.21
C MET A 128 5.55 -2.34 0.76
N LEU A 129 6.82 -2.73 0.61
CA LEU A 129 7.44 -3.72 1.48
C LEU A 129 7.56 -3.21 2.92
N ILE A 130 7.99 -1.96 3.09
CA ILE A 130 8.15 -1.35 4.42
C ILE A 130 6.80 -1.20 5.14
N LYS A 131 5.70 -0.94 4.43
CA LYS A 131 4.34 -0.84 5.02
C LYS A 131 3.96 -2.10 5.80
N VAL A 132 4.33 -3.28 5.30
CA VAL A 132 4.09 -4.56 6.00
C VAL A 132 4.80 -4.57 7.36
N TYR A 133 6.06 -4.14 7.40
CA TYR A 133 6.82 -4.05 8.65
C TYR A 133 6.25 -2.97 9.58
N ALA A 134 5.92 -1.79 9.05
CA ALA A 134 5.37 -0.69 9.83
C ALA A 134 4.06 -1.09 10.53
N THR A 135 3.15 -1.75 9.79
CA THR A 135 1.89 -2.26 10.36
C THR A 135 2.14 -3.32 11.42
N SER A 136 3.04 -4.26 11.13
CA SER A 136 3.37 -5.34 12.07
C SER A 136 4.02 -4.82 13.34
N LEU A 137 4.87 -3.80 13.24
CA LEU A 137 5.50 -3.12 14.39
C LEU A 137 4.44 -2.40 15.23
N THR A 138 3.52 -1.67 14.60
CA THR A 138 2.45 -0.95 15.30
C THR A 138 1.60 -1.90 16.14
N LEU A 139 1.10 -2.96 15.52
CA LEU A 139 0.22 -3.91 16.21
C LEU A 139 0.99 -4.78 17.21
N GLY A 140 2.19 -5.24 16.86
CA GLY A 140 3.06 -6.03 17.76
C GLY A 140 3.51 -5.26 18.99
N ALA A 141 3.71 -3.95 18.88
CA ALA A 141 4.06 -3.08 20.01
C ALA A 141 2.87 -2.74 20.92
N GLY A 142 1.65 -3.18 20.57
CA GLY A 142 0.42 -2.94 21.34
C GLY A 142 -0.37 -1.72 20.86
N GLY A 143 -0.07 -1.19 19.68
CA GLY A 143 -0.86 -0.14 19.04
C GLY A 143 -2.24 -0.67 18.64
N ASN A 144 -3.26 0.19 18.71
CA ASN A 144 -4.60 -0.13 18.22
C ASN A 144 -4.65 0.09 16.71
N GLY A 145 -5.22 -0.85 15.97
CA GLY A 145 -5.33 -0.77 14.51
C GLY A 145 -5.80 -2.09 13.89
N GLY A 146 -5.79 -2.13 12.56
CA GLY A 146 -6.19 -3.30 11.79
C GLY A 146 -5.28 -3.56 10.59
N THR A 147 -5.42 -4.72 10.00
CA THR A 147 -4.65 -5.13 8.81
C THR A 147 -5.38 -4.81 7.51
N PHE A 148 -6.65 -4.41 7.56
CA PHE A 148 -7.48 -4.17 6.35
C PHE A 148 -6.95 -2.99 5.51
N ALA A 149 -6.87 -1.79 6.08
CA ALA A 149 -6.39 -0.61 5.35
C ALA A 149 -4.93 -0.76 4.87
N PRO A 150 -3.98 -1.27 5.69
CA PRO A 150 -2.64 -1.58 5.20
C PRO A 150 -2.58 -2.62 4.08
N SER A 151 -3.51 -3.58 4.03
CA SER A 151 -3.56 -4.56 2.93
C SER A 151 -3.99 -3.91 1.61
N LEU A 152 -4.97 -3.00 1.65
CA LEU A 152 -5.35 -2.18 0.50
C LEU A 152 -4.19 -1.34 -0.01
N PHE A 153 -3.45 -0.72 0.91
CA PHE A 153 -2.24 0.05 0.59
C PHE A 153 -1.22 -0.82 -0.15
N VAL A 154 -0.85 -1.97 0.41
CA VAL A 154 0.11 -2.89 -0.21
C VAL A 154 -0.36 -3.34 -1.59
N GLY A 155 -1.66 -3.66 -1.73
CA GLY A 155 -2.25 -4.06 -3.00
C GLY A 155 -2.23 -2.96 -4.07
N SER A 156 -2.55 -1.73 -3.68
CA SER A 156 -2.52 -0.58 -4.58
C SER A 156 -1.11 -0.29 -5.10
N TYR A 157 -0.13 -0.33 -4.21
CA TYR A 157 1.27 -0.12 -4.54
C TYR A 157 1.84 -1.24 -5.42
N LEU A 158 1.43 -2.49 -5.19
CA LEU A 158 1.78 -3.61 -6.05
C LEU A 158 1.20 -3.44 -7.47
N GLY A 159 -0.10 -3.16 -7.57
CA GLY A 159 -0.76 -2.96 -8.87
C GLY A 159 -0.14 -1.80 -9.66
N PHE A 160 0.11 -0.67 -8.99
CA PHE A 160 0.82 0.46 -9.57
C PHE A 160 2.21 0.06 -10.07
N SER A 161 2.99 -0.65 -9.23
CA SER A 161 4.37 -1.05 -9.56
C SER A 161 4.42 -1.96 -10.79
N VAL A 162 3.51 -2.94 -10.86
CA VAL A 162 3.44 -3.85 -12.01
C VAL A 162 3.08 -3.10 -13.29
N ALA A 163 2.03 -2.27 -13.27
CA ALA A 163 1.62 -1.52 -14.46
C ALA A 163 2.71 -0.55 -14.93
N THR A 164 3.30 0.20 -13.99
CA THR A 164 4.35 1.17 -14.29
C THR A 164 5.60 0.49 -14.83
N PHE A 165 5.98 -0.66 -14.28
CA PHE A 165 7.13 -1.44 -14.76
C PHE A 165 6.98 -1.84 -16.23
N PHE A 166 5.85 -2.43 -16.62
CA PHE A 166 5.62 -2.80 -18.03
C PHE A 166 5.50 -1.59 -18.95
N ASN A 167 4.91 -0.50 -18.48
CA ASN A 167 4.84 0.76 -19.23
C ASN A 167 6.22 1.38 -19.47
N LEU A 168 7.13 1.29 -18.50
CA LEU A 168 8.49 1.82 -18.61
C LEU A 168 9.39 1.01 -19.55
N ILE A 169 9.20 -0.31 -19.59
CA ILE A 169 9.92 -1.18 -20.54
C ILE A 169 9.40 -0.99 -21.97
N GLY A 170 8.21 -0.40 -22.13
CA GLY A 170 7.62 -0.15 -23.45
C GLY A 170 6.93 -1.36 -24.07
N PHE A 171 6.69 -2.43 -23.32
CA PHE A 171 5.98 -3.62 -23.82
C PHE A 171 4.52 -3.33 -24.15
N THR A 172 3.85 -2.47 -23.35
CA THR A 172 2.41 -2.18 -23.48
C THR A 172 2.08 -0.90 -22.70
N LYS A 173 0.88 -0.37 -22.93
CA LYS A 173 0.34 0.78 -22.19
C LYS A 173 -0.76 0.31 -21.25
N LEU A 174 -0.38 -0.24 -20.09
CA LEU A 174 -1.32 -0.72 -19.09
C LEU A 174 -2.02 0.43 -18.35
N PRO A 175 -3.33 0.32 -18.10
CA PRO A 175 -4.09 1.32 -17.34
C PRO A 175 -3.76 1.24 -15.85
N VAL A 176 -2.89 2.11 -15.38
CA VAL A 176 -2.35 2.12 -14.00
C VAL A 176 -3.45 2.11 -12.95
N GLY A 177 -4.51 2.92 -13.11
CA GLY A 177 -5.64 2.96 -12.17
C GLY A 177 -6.33 1.62 -12.01
N ASN A 178 -6.58 0.90 -13.12
CA ASN A 178 -7.22 -0.42 -13.09
C ASN A 178 -6.34 -1.44 -12.36
N PHE A 179 -5.02 -1.46 -12.65
CA PHE A 179 -4.07 -2.36 -11.99
C PHE A 179 -3.95 -2.07 -10.50
N THR A 180 -3.99 -0.79 -10.10
CA THR A 180 -4.02 -0.38 -8.70
C THR A 180 -5.23 -0.98 -7.97
N LEU A 181 -6.43 -0.90 -8.57
CA LEU A 181 -7.66 -1.48 -8.00
C LEU A 181 -7.63 -3.00 -7.93
N VAL A 182 -7.22 -3.66 -9.00
CA VAL A 182 -7.12 -5.13 -9.04
C VAL A 182 -6.07 -5.63 -8.05
N GLY A 183 -4.96 -4.91 -7.89
CA GLY A 183 -3.95 -5.21 -6.86
C GLY A 183 -4.51 -5.14 -5.45
N MET A 184 -5.34 -4.12 -5.14
CA MET A 184 -6.04 -4.02 -3.84
C MET A 184 -6.93 -5.24 -3.59
N ALA A 185 -7.75 -5.63 -4.57
CA ALA A 185 -8.62 -6.80 -4.48
C ALA A 185 -7.80 -8.09 -4.32
N GLY A 186 -6.70 -8.24 -5.07
CA GLY A 186 -5.85 -9.41 -5.04
C GLY A 186 -5.17 -9.64 -3.68
N ILE A 187 -4.65 -8.58 -3.04
CA ILE A 187 -4.06 -8.70 -1.70
C ILE A 187 -5.14 -8.98 -0.65
N LEU A 188 -6.30 -8.33 -0.71
CA LEU A 188 -7.41 -8.62 0.20
C LEU A 188 -7.84 -10.09 0.11
N SER A 189 -8.07 -10.57 -1.11
CA SER A 189 -8.45 -11.97 -1.37
C SER A 189 -7.42 -12.94 -0.79
N GLY A 190 -6.13 -12.68 -1.00
CA GLY A 190 -5.06 -13.53 -0.51
C GLY A 190 -4.87 -13.52 1.01
N LEU A 191 -5.11 -12.38 1.68
CA LEU A 191 -4.93 -12.25 3.14
C LEU A 191 -6.13 -12.76 3.92
N PHE A 192 -7.34 -12.46 3.44
CA PHE A 192 -8.58 -12.80 4.16
C PHE A 192 -9.24 -14.08 3.64
N HIS A 193 -8.60 -14.76 2.67
CA HIS A 193 -9.15 -15.97 2.04
C HIS A 193 -10.57 -15.76 1.49
N ALA A 194 -10.84 -14.55 1.02
CA ALA A 194 -12.10 -14.16 0.43
C ALA A 194 -11.96 -14.22 -1.12
N PRO A 195 -12.68 -15.12 -1.81
CA PRO A 195 -12.65 -15.24 -3.26
C PRO A 195 -13.25 -14.03 -3.97
#